data_b854a95b54cc1aa114ad4de215e89c6f
#
_entry.id   b854a95b54cc1aa114ad4de215e89c6f
#
_cell.length_a   1.000
_cell.length_b   1.000
_cell.length_c   1.000
_cell.angle_alpha   90.00
_cell.angle_beta   90.00
_cell.angle_gamma   90.00
#
_symmetry.space_group_name_H-M   'P 1'
#
loop_
_entity.id
_entity.type
_entity.pdbx_description
1 polymer ?
#
loop_
_entity_poly.entity_id
_entity_poly.type
_entity_poly.pdbx_seq_one_letter_code
_entity_poly.pdbx_strand_id
1 'polypeptide(L)'
;MKKLILILAVAFTTIFAVQAAKPVKIIFDTDMGNDVDDVVALDMLYKYIDEGTIDLLGILSSKRELGSIKFIDAMNTIYGYPNIPIGIVKTYPSENYVCTDKRLNYADYTVAQHNYPHTIKDWDAVEDGYKLLRKLLSKQEDGSVTLVMVGFSTNLVRMLDSKADEYSELDGKSLLAKKLDKVVIMAGNFHEKKKEYNVYKDHYAAVRFYAECPVSMLFTDYALGKSTLYPYQTVYEGFKYCENHPLPLSFHYYAQMPYNRPLWDPTAVLFAAEGHKGYASLSKKGYVTVDQKSITDFTVDKHSNRQYYEVNDAQRAAIVRRVVELTMRGPKNPYNKK
;
A
#
# COMPACT_ATOMS: atom_id res chain seq x y z
N MET A 1 4.06 79.66 -2.81
CA MET A 1 3.08 78.60 -2.83
C MET A 1 3.71 77.31 -3.36
N LYS A 2 4.13 76.40 -2.50
CA LYS A 2 4.76 75.12 -2.87
C LYS A 2 3.66 74.04 -2.91
N LYS A 3 3.39 73.45 -4.08
CA LYS A 3 2.47 72.33 -4.26
C LYS A 3 3.17 71.04 -3.83
N LEU A 4 2.64 70.37 -2.80
CA LEU A 4 3.06 69.09 -2.32
C LEU A 4 2.34 68.04 -3.17
N ILE A 5 3.07 67.25 -3.97
CA ILE A 5 2.52 66.12 -4.72
C ILE A 5 2.67 64.90 -3.84
N LEU A 6 1.52 64.37 -3.37
CA LEU A 6 1.45 63.10 -2.62
C LEU A 6 1.38 61.96 -3.61
N ILE A 7 2.47 61.17 -3.72
CA ILE A 7 2.49 59.94 -4.53
C ILE A 7 1.98 58.82 -3.63
N LEU A 8 0.78 58.29 -3.94
CA LEU A 8 0.19 57.11 -3.31
C LEU A 8 0.77 55.87 -3.99
N ALA A 9 1.71 55.20 -3.34
CA ALA A 9 2.21 53.90 -3.80
C ALA A 9 1.20 52.80 -3.40
N VAL A 10 0.42 52.32 -4.36
CA VAL A 10 -0.43 51.14 -4.20
C VAL A 10 0.42 49.91 -4.34
N ALA A 11 0.78 49.29 -3.21
CA ALA A 11 1.44 47.98 -3.21
C ALA A 11 0.43 46.87 -3.58
N PHE A 12 0.49 46.39 -4.81
CA PHE A 12 -0.21 45.17 -5.22
C PHE A 12 0.49 43.95 -4.60
N THR A 13 -0.02 43.46 -3.48
CA THR A 13 0.34 42.12 -2.97
C THR A 13 -0.38 41.08 -3.81
N THR A 14 0.30 40.49 -4.78
CA THR A 14 -0.17 39.29 -5.46
C THR A 14 -0.10 38.12 -4.49
N ILE A 15 -1.24 37.75 -3.91
CA ILE A 15 -1.38 36.50 -3.16
C ILE A 15 -1.36 35.39 -4.20
N PHE A 16 -0.20 34.75 -4.38
CA PHE A 16 -0.13 33.47 -5.06
C PHE A 16 -0.86 32.44 -4.19
N ALA A 17 -2.10 32.12 -4.52
CA ALA A 17 -2.75 30.94 -3.98
C ALA A 17 -1.94 29.73 -4.45
N VAL A 18 -1.14 29.15 -3.58
CA VAL A 18 -0.55 27.83 -3.83
C VAL A 18 -1.72 26.86 -3.91
N GLN A 19 -2.11 26.48 -5.09
CA GLN A 19 -3.11 25.45 -5.30
C GLN A 19 -2.56 24.17 -4.69
N ALA A 20 -3.17 23.70 -3.59
CA ALA A 20 -2.79 22.45 -2.98
C ALA A 20 -2.86 21.34 -4.05
N ALA A 21 -1.82 20.52 -4.14
CA ALA A 21 -1.82 19.40 -5.06
C ALA A 21 -3.03 18.49 -4.74
N LYS A 22 -3.67 17.97 -5.79
CA LYS A 22 -4.77 17.01 -5.60
C LYS A 22 -4.22 15.77 -4.88
N PRO A 23 -4.96 15.22 -3.88
CA PRO A 23 -4.58 13.98 -3.22
C PRO A 23 -4.36 12.85 -4.22
N VAL A 24 -3.33 12.03 -4.00
CA VAL A 24 -3.09 10.83 -4.81
C VAL A 24 -4.14 9.78 -4.45
N LYS A 25 -4.91 9.33 -5.44
CA LYS A 25 -5.90 8.27 -5.24
C LYS A 25 -5.21 6.92 -5.17
N ILE A 26 -5.38 6.22 -4.05
CA ILE A 26 -4.72 4.94 -3.77
C ILE A 26 -5.76 3.86 -3.54
N ILE A 27 -5.52 2.68 -4.12
CA ILE A 27 -6.09 1.39 -3.70
C ILE A 27 -4.93 0.58 -3.13
N PHE A 28 -5.11 0.01 -1.94
CA PHE A 28 -4.08 -0.76 -1.24
C PHE A 28 -4.41 -2.24 -1.23
N ASP A 29 -3.52 -3.09 -1.75
CA ASP A 29 -3.66 -4.56 -1.74
C ASP A 29 -2.55 -5.16 -0.86
N THR A 30 -2.92 -5.89 0.20
CA THR A 30 -2.06 -6.35 1.29
C THR A 30 -2.32 -7.82 1.62
N ASP A 31 -1.31 -8.56 2.06
CA ASP A 31 -1.47 -9.88 2.67
C ASP A 31 -1.39 -9.80 4.22
N MET A 32 -1.97 -8.73 4.77
CA MET A 32 -2.05 -8.40 6.19
C MET A 32 -2.12 -9.64 7.09
N GLY A 33 -1.13 -9.76 7.97
CA GLY A 33 -1.03 -10.86 8.91
C GLY A 33 0.16 -11.80 8.68
N ASN A 34 0.84 -11.74 7.54
CA ASN A 34 2.04 -12.54 7.27
C ASN A 34 3.29 -11.86 7.83
N ASP A 35 3.56 -10.65 7.41
CA ASP A 35 4.62 -9.80 7.93
C ASP A 35 4.03 -8.60 8.66
N VAL A 36 4.73 -8.11 9.66
CA VAL A 36 4.21 -7.04 10.53
C VAL A 36 4.39 -5.65 9.93
N ASP A 37 5.16 -5.49 8.88
CA ASP A 37 5.36 -4.20 8.23
C ASP A 37 4.14 -3.77 7.38
N ASP A 38 3.25 -4.69 6.98
CA ASP A 38 1.90 -4.36 6.50
C ASP A 38 1.16 -3.39 7.43
N VAL A 39 1.29 -3.61 8.75
CA VAL A 39 0.61 -2.75 9.74
C VAL A 39 1.20 -1.36 9.77
N VAL A 40 2.52 -1.23 9.61
CA VAL A 40 3.19 0.07 9.50
C VAL A 40 2.77 0.78 8.21
N ALA A 41 2.67 0.04 7.10
CA ALA A 41 2.20 0.58 5.82
C ALA A 41 0.75 1.10 5.93
N LEU A 42 -0.11 0.35 6.60
CA LEU A 42 -1.51 0.74 6.82
C LEU A 42 -1.62 1.96 7.75
N ASP A 43 -0.84 2.03 8.82
CA ASP A 43 -0.75 3.22 9.69
C ASP A 43 -0.35 4.46 8.89
N MET A 44 0.66 4.35 8.03
CA MET A 44 1.10 5.46 7.17
C MET A 44 0.01 5.94 6.23
N LEU A 45 -0.80 5.04 5.66
CA LEU A 45 -1.91 5.43 4.78
C LEU A 45 -2.91 6.32 5.52
N TYR A 46 -3.30 6.00 6.77
CA TYR A 46 -4.17 6.85 7.56
C TYR A 46 -3.54 8.21 7.86
N LYS A 47 -2.24 8.26 8.16
CA LYS A 47 -1.54 9.53 8.40
C LYS A 47 -1.48 10.39 7.13
N TYR A 48 -1.34 9.76 5.97
CA TYR A 48 -1.40 10.46 4.69
C TYR A 48 -2.80 10.99 4.36
N ILE A 49 -3.87 10.28 4.75
CA ILE A 49 -5.23 10.81 4.68
C ILE A 49 -5.35 12.04 5.58
N ASP A 50 -4.86 11.96 6.82
CA ASP A 50 -4.85 13.07 7.77
C ASP A 50 -4.11 14.31 7.26
N GLU A 51 -3.04 14.13 6.50
CA GLU A 51 -2.28 15.19 5.83
C GLU A 51 -2.99 15.76 4.58
N GLY A 52 -3.97 15.05 4.04
CA GLY A 52 -4.59 15.37 2.75
C GLY A 52 -3.70 15.03 1.55
N THR A 53 -2.68 14.20 1.74
CA THR A 53 -1.74 13.77 0.69
C THR A 53 -2.35 12.72 -0.21
N ILE A 54 -3.18 11.83 0.33
CA ILE A 54 -3.85 10.76 -0.40
C ILE A 54 -5.36 10.72 -0.18
N ASP A 55 -6.03 10.07 -1.13
CA ASP A 55 -7.42 9.59 -1.02
C ASP A 55 -7.38 8.05 -1.12
N LEU A 56 -7.61 7.36 0.01
CA LEU A 56 -7.59 5.90 0.07
C LEU A 56 -8.97 5.35 -0.32
N LEU A 57 -9.08 4.90 -1.56
CA LEU A 57 -10.35 4.46 -2.15
C LEU A 57 -10.86 3.13 -1.61
N GLY A 58 -9.95 2.25 -1.16
CA GLY A 58 -10.30 0.94 -0.60
C GLY A 58 -9.06 0.10 -0.31
N ILE A 59 -9.28 -0.97 0.47
CA ILE A 59 -8.24 -1.92 0.87
C ILE A 59 -8.67 -3.32 0.44
N LEU A 60 -7.75 -4.05 -0.18
CA LEU A 60 -7.95 -5.43 -0.63
C LEU A 60 -7.06 -6.35 0.18
N SER A 61 -7.62 -7.41 0.75
CA SER A 61 -6.83 -8.51 1.28
C SER A 61 -6.58 -9.53 0.18
N SER A 62 -5.32 -9.77 -0.11
CA SER A 62 -4.90 -10.84 -1.03
C SER A 62 -4.90 -12.23 -0.38
N LYS A 63 -5.36 -12.31 0.87
CA LYS A 63 -5.55 -13.54 1.64
C LYS A 63 -7.03 -13.84 1.83
N ARG A 64 -7.33 -15.13 2.18
CA ARG A 64 -8.68 -15.60 2.46
C ARG A 64 -9.03 -15.61 3.95
N GLU A 65 -8.06 -15.38 4.80
CA GLU A 65 -8.18 -15.45 6.23
C GLU A 65 -8.99 -14.24 6.75
N LEU A 66 -10.07 -14.54 7.49
CA LEU A 66 -10.94 -13.50 8.05
C LEU A 66 -10.22 -12.59 9.05
N GLY A 67 -9.19 -13.10 9.73
CA GLY A 67 -8.37 -12.28 10.63
C GLY A 67 -7.75 -11.08 9.96
N SER A 68 -7.33 -11.21 8.70
CA SER A 68 -6.79 -10.10 7.91
C SER A 68 -7.80 -8.95 7.77
N ILE A 69 -9.03 -9.24 7.30
CA ILE A 69 -10.05 -8.19 7.11
C ILE A 69 -10.64 -7.68 8.43
N LYS A 70 -10.72 -8.51 9.46
CA LYS A 70 -11.10 -8.07 10.82
C LYS A 70 -10.09 -7.08 11.37
N PHE A 71 -8.80 -7.37 11.19
CA PHE A 71 -7.72 -6.47 11.58
C PHE A 71 -7.79 -5.13 10.85
N ILE A 72 -7.97 -5.16 9.53
CA ILE A 72 -8.09 -3.94 8.71
C ILE A 72 -9.31 -3.12 9.13
N ASP A 73 -10.48 -3.73 9.37
CA ASP A 73 -11.69 -3.04 9.81
C ASP A 73 -11.53 -2.41 11.21
N ALA A 74 -10.86 -3.12 12.12
CA ALA A 74 -10.49 -2.58 13.44
C ALA A 74 -9.58 -1.34 13.29
N MET A 75 -8.56 -1.41 12.44
CA MET A 75 -7.67 -0.29 12.17
C MET A 75 -8.41 0.89 11.54
N ASN A 76 -9.24 0.66 10.49
CA ASN A 76 -10.07 1.68 9.89
C ASN A 76 -10.91 2.43 10.94
N THR A 77 -11.51 1.67 11.86
CA THR A 77 -12.37 2.24 12.91
C THR A 77 -11.60 3.03 13.96
N ILE A 78 -10.44 2.51 14.41
CA ILE A 78 -9.56 3.17 15.38
C ILE A 78 -9.05 4.51 14.84
N TYR A 79 -8.73 4.55 13.54
CA TYR A 79 -8.23 5.76 12.89
C TYR A 79 -9.32 6.73 12.45
N GLY A 80 -10.60 6.41 12.67
CA GLY A 80 -11.73 7.27 12.32
C GLY A 80 -12.15 7.21 10.85
N TYR A 81 -11.76 6.15 10.14
CA TYR A 81 -12.08 5.91 8.72
C TYR A 81 -12.93 4.63 8.51
N PRO A 82 -14.02 4.43 9.26
CA PRO A 82 -14.79 3.17 9.26
C PRO A 82 -15.46 2.85 7.92
N ASN A 83 -15.52 3.81 7.01
CA ASN A 83 -16.20 3.67 5.72
C ASN A 83 -15.27 3.31 4.56
N ILE A 84 -13.97 3.14 4.78
CA ILE A 84 -13.06 2.65 3.75
C ILE A 84 -13.45 1.21 3.40
N PRO A 85 -13.86 0.93 2.15
CA PRO A 85 -14.33 -0.40 1.79
C PRO A 85 -13.18 -1.42 1.79
N ILE A 86 -13.52 -2.64 2.22
CA ILE A 86 -12.58 -3.76 2.31
C ILE A 86 -13.06 -4.88 1.40
N GLY A 87 -12.14 -5.47 0.63
CA GLY A 87 -12.37 -6.67 -0.15
C GLY A 87 -11.48 -7.82 0.31
N ILE A 88 -11.90 -9.05 0.04
CA ILE A 88 -11.15 -10.26 0.41
C ILE A 88 -11.11 -11.25 -0.76
N VAL A 89 -10.02 -11.96 -0.93
CA VAL A 89 -9.99 -13.08 -1.89
C VAL A 89 -10.93 -14.18 -1.44
N LYS A 90 -11.98 -14.46 -2.20
CA LYS A 90 -12.95 -15.54 -1.90
C LYS A 90 -12.65 -16.84 -2.62
N THR A 91 -12.21 -16.76 -3.87
CA THR A 91 -11.92 -17.92 -4.70
C THR A 91 -10.62 -17.70 -5.49
N TYR A 92 -9.95 -18.78 -5.83
CA TYR A 92 -8.77 -18.74 -6.68
C TYR A 92 -9.14 -19.00 -8.14
N PRO A 93 -8.37 -18.48 -9.12
CA PRO A 93 -8.67 -18.65 -10.54
C PRO A 93 -8.67 -20.09 -11.04
N SER A 94 -7.94 -20.98 -10.39
CA SER A 94 -7.87 -22.41 -10.72
C SER A 94 -7.59 -23.27 -9.50
N GLU A 95 -7.83 -24.60 -9.60
CA GLU A 95 -7.52 -25.57 -8.55
C GLU A 95 -6.03 -25.62 -8.18
N ASN A 96 -5.15 -25.32 -9.13
CA ASN A 96 -3.71 -25.27 -8.94
C ASN A 96 -3.20 -23.94 -8.38
N TYR A 97 -4.11 -23.01 -8.14
CA TYR A 97 -3.85 -21.64 -7.75
C TYR A 97 -4.15 -21.47 -6.27
N VAL A 98 -3.20 -21.86 -5.45
CA VAL A 98 -3.39 -21.86 -3.99
C VAL A 98 -2.33 -20.97 -3.35
N CYS A 99 -2.80 -19.87 -2.74
CA CYS A 99 -1.99 -19.23 -1.71
C CYS A 99 -1.87 -20.22 -0.54
N THR A 100 -0.67 -20.76 -0.33
CA THR A 100 -0.45 -21.88 0.59
C THR A 100 -0.20 -21.46 2.03
N ASP A 101 -0.20 -20.15 2.32
CA ASP A 101 0.03 -19.69 3.69
C ASP A 101 -1.25 -19.81 4.54
N LYS A 102 -1.34 -20.91 5.29
CA LYS A 102 -2.43 -21.20 6.22
C LYS A 102 -2.04 -20.95 7.68
N ARG A 103 -0.90 -20.34 7.93
CA ARG A 103 -0.43 -20.13 9.30
C ARG A 103 -1.31 -19.11 10.01
N LEU A 104 -1.66 -19.43 11.26
CA LEU A 104 -2.21 -18.45 12.18
C LEU A 104 -1.15 -17.35 12.39
N ASN A 105 -1.52 -16.13 12.14
CA ASN A 105 -0.63 -14.98 12.07
C ASN A 105 -0.97 -13.93 13.14
N TYR A 106 -0.18 -12.87 13.23
CA TYR A 106 -0.37 -11.82 14.21
C TYR A 106 -1.74 -11.14 14.12
N ALA A 107 -2.32 -11.01 12.93
CA ALA A 107 -3.62 -10.37 12.75
C ALA A 107 -4.74 -11.19 13.40
N ASP A 108 -4.76 -12.53 13.19
CA ASP A 108 -5.69 -13.42 13.85
C ASP A 108 -5.53 -13.38 15.38
N TYR A 109 -4.28 -13.42 15.88
CA TYR A 109 -4.01 -13.32 17.31
C TYR A 109 -4.48 -11.98 17.88
N THR A 110 -4.16 -10.88 17.22
CA THR A 110 -4.51 -9.54 17.71
C THR A 110 -6.02 -9.39 17.83
N VAL A 111 -6.79 -9.77 16.80
CA VAL A 111 -8.24 -9.62 16.84
C VAL A 111 -8.93 -10.65 17.74
N ALA A 112 -8.32 -11.82 18.00
CA ALA A 112 -8.84 -12.83 18.90
C ALA A 112 -8.64 -12.47 20.38
N GLN A 113 -7.57 -11.75 20.73
CA GLN A 113 -7.23 -11.42 22.11
C GLN A 113 -7.83 -10.09 22.60
N HIS A 114 -8.24 -9.23 21.69
CA HIS A 114 -8.71 -7.88 22.00
C HIS A 114 -10.04 -7.58 21.32
N ASN A 115 -10.97 -7.01 22.07
CA ASN A 115 -12.29 -6.62 21.55
C ASN A 115 -12.19 -5.25 20.88
N TYR A 116 -11.83 -5.24 19.61
CA TYR A 116 -11.76 -4.03 18.80
C TYR A 116 -13.15 -3.60 18.28
N PRO A 117 -13.34 -2.30 17.98
CA PRO A 117 -14.53 -1.83 17.30
C PRO A 117 -14.53 -2.33 15.85
N HIS A 118 -15.67 -2.80 15.38
CA HIS A 118 -15.88 -3.27 14.01
C HIS A 118 -17.13 -2.64 13.41
N THR A 119 -17.04 -2.23 12.14
CA THR A 119 -18.18 -1.73 11.36
C THR A 119 -18.84 -2.84 10.55
N ILE A 120 -18.05 -3.81 10.09
CA ILE A 120 -18.54 -4.97 9.37
C ILE A 120 -19.24 -5.92 10.33
N LYS A 121 -20.52 -6.24 10.05
CA LYS A 121 -21.35 -7.13 10.87
C LYS A 121 -21.44 -8.53 10.31
N ASP A 122 -21.36 -8.65 8.99
CA ASP A 122 -21.38 -9.92 8.27
C ASP A 122 -20.10 -10.07 7.45
N TRP A 123 -19.19 -10.89 7.95
CA TRP A 123 -17.89 -11.11 7.31
C TRP A 123 -18.00 -11.92 6.01
N ASP A 124 -19.03 -12.74 5.87
CA ASP A 124 -19.28 -13.52 4.67
C ASP A 124 -19.81 -12.65 3.52
N ALA A 125 -20.45 -11.54 3.86
CA ALA A 125 -20.94 -10.55 2.90
C ALA A 125 -19.84 -9.62 2.37
N VAL A 126 -18.61 -9.61 2.94
CA VAL A 126 -17.50 -8.81 2.42
C VAL A 126 -17.24 -9.16 0.96
N GLU A 127 -17.14 -8.14 0.11
CA GLU A 127 -17.03 -8.29 -1.34
C GLU A 127 -15.73 -9.01 -1.75
N ASP A 128 -15.78 -9.77 -2.84
CA ASP A 128 -14.58 -10.38 -3.43
C ASP A 128 -13.63 -9.28 -3.93
N GLY A 129 -12.36 -9.36 -3.57
CA GLY A 129 -11.37 -8.29 -3.76
C GLY A 129 -11.30 -7.76 -5.19
N TYR A 130 -11.30 -8.64 -6.21
CA TYR A 130 -11.26 -8.18 -7.60
C TYR A 130 -12.56 -7.47 -8.03
N LYS A 131 -13.72 -7.85 -7.47
CA LYS A 131 -15.01 -7.17 -7.75
C LYS A 131 -15.02 -5.79 -7.12
N LEU A 132 -14.57 -5.69 -5.86
CA LEU A 132 -14.40 -4.39 -5.23
C LEU A 132 -13.44 -3.50 -6.03
N LEU A 133 -12.33 -4.05 -6.52
CA LEU A 133 -11.39 -3.32 -7.37
C LEU A 133 -12.07 -2.78 -8.63
N ARG A 134 -12.86 -3.59 -9.34
CA ARG A 134 -13.65 -3.15 -10.51
C ARG A 134 -14.59 -2.01 -10.16
N LYS A 135 -15.35 -2.17 -9.08
CA LYS A 135 -16.31 -1.17 -8.58
C LYS A 135 -15.66 0.16 -8.20
N LEU A 136 -14.48 0.11 -7.57
CA LEU A 136 -13.73 1.31 -7.21
C LEU A 136 -13.18 2.01 -8.45
N LEU A 137 -12.54 1.27 -9.35
CA LEU A 137 -11.94 1.83 -10.56
C LEU A 137 -12.98 2.41 -11.53
N SER A 138 -14.14 1.78 -11.69
CA SER A 138 -15.19 2.26 -12.59
C SER A 138 -15.62 3.69 -12.32
N LYS A 139 -15.54 4.13 -11.05
CA LYS A 139 -15.94 5.47 -10.58
C LYS A 139 -14.87 6.55 -10.73
N GLN A 140 -13.64 6.17 -11.11
CA GLN A 140 -12.53 7.12 -11.15
C GLN A 140 -12.33 7.70 -12.56
N GLU A 141 -11.63 8.85 -12.59
CA GLU A 141 -11.11 9.42 -13.83
C GLU A 141 -10.07 8.50 -14.46
N ASP A 142 -9.87 8.61 -15.77
CA ASP A 142 -8.89 7.80 -16.49
C ASP A 142 -7.47 8.17 -16.06
N GLY A 143 -6.61 7.15 -15.87
CA GLY A 143 -5.21 7.33 -15.49
C GLY A 143 -5.00 8.04 -14.15
N SER A 144 -5.97 7.94 -13.21
CA SER A 144 -5.93 8.73 -11.97
C SER A 144 -5.62 7.93 -10.71
N VAL A 145 -5.59 6.60 -10.77
CA VAL A 145 -5.44 5.75 -9.59
C VAL A 145 -4.06 5.10 -9.55
N THR A 146 -3.39 5.19 -8.42
CA THR A 146 -2.22 4.39 -8.10
C THR A 146 -2.64 3.16 -7.31
N LEU A 147 -2.32 1.97 -7.81
CA LEU A 147 -2.47 0.72 -7.06
C LEU A 147 -1.18 0.45 -6.29
N VAL A 148 -1.29 0.32 -4.97
CA VAL A 148 -0.18 -0.10 -4.09
C VAL A 148 -0.42 -1.56 -3.73
N MET A 149 0.43 -2.46 -4.21
CA MET A 149 0.33 -3.89 -3.98
C MET A 149 1.54 -4.35 -3.16
N VAL A 150 1.28 -4.81 -1.95
CA VAL A 150 2.33 -5.28 -1.04
C VAL A 150 2.16 -6.75 -0.64
N GLY A 151 1.05 -7.36 -1.06
CA GLY A 151 0.76 -8.77 -0.84
C GLY A 151 0.83 -9.62 -2.12
N PHE A 152 -0.03 -10.64 -2.19
CA PHE A 152 -0.07 -11.60 -3.29
C PHE A 152 -0.80 -11.04 -4.52
N SER A 153 -0.43 -11.52 -5.70
CA SER A 153 -0.98 -11.04 -6.97
C SER A 153 -2.37 -11.58 -7.32
N THR A 154 -2.98 -12.41 -6.47
CA THR A 154 -4.24 -13.13 -6.72
C THR A 154 -5.38 -12.20 -7.16
N ASN A 155 -5.65 -11.11 -6.43
CA ASN A 155 -6.71 -10.15 -6.77
C ASN A 155 -6.51 -9.58 -8.17
N LEU A 156 -5.24 -9.30 -8.53
CA LEU A 156 -4.88 -8.63 -9.77
C LEU A 156 -5.02 -9.58 -10.99
N VAL A 157 -4.65 -10.84 -10.84
CA VAL A 157 -4.87 -11.83 -11.91
C VAL A 157 -6.37 -12.08 -12.11
N ARG A 158 -7.14 -12.19 -11.04
CA ARG A 158 -8.60 -12.30 -11.12
C ARG A 158 -9.23 -11.05 -11.75
N MET A 159 -8.65 -9.89 -11.49
CA MET A 159 -9.04 -8.66 -12.16
C MET A 159 -8.72 -8.73 -13.66
N LEU A 160 -7.53 -9.17 -14.07
CA LEU A 160 -7.17 -9.34 -15.49
C LEU A 160 -8.14 -10.29 -16.22
N ASP A 161 -8.55 -11.39 -15.56
CA ASP A 161 -9.44 -12.40 -16.13
C ASP A 161 -10.93 -12.00 -16.12
N SER A 162 -11.30 -10.95 -15.39
CA SER A 162 -12.68 -10.55 -15.22
C SER A 162 -13.28 -9.97 -16.51
N LYS A 163 -14.56 -10.27 -16.72
CA LYS A 163 -15.32 -9.79 -17.88
C LYS A 163 -16.10 -8.52 -17.51
N ALA A 164 -16.76 -7.92 -18.51
CA ALA A 164 -17.74 -6.88 -18.30
C ALA A 164 -18.79 -7.31 -17.27
N ASP A 165 -19.22 -6.37 -16.44
CA ASP A 165 -20.18 -6.57 -15.36
C ASP A 165 -21.01 -5.30 -15.11
N GLU A 166 -21.80 -5.28 -14.03
CA GLU A 166 -22.63 -4.16 -13.63
C GLU A 166 -21.86 -2.87 -13.35
N TYR A 167 -20.56 -2.95 -13.09
CA TYR A 167 -19.70 -1.78 -12.81
C TYR A 167 -19.03 -1.20 -14.06
N SER A 168 -18.75 -2.04 -15.05
CA SER A 168 -18.06 -1.59 -16.27
C SER A 168 -18.26 -2.55 -17.44
N GLU A 169 -18.53 -1.99 -18.62
CA GLU A 169 -18.56 -2.73 -19.90
C GLU A 169 -17.17 -3.21 -20.35
N LEU A 170 -16.09 -2.69 -19.74
CA LEU A 170 -14.73 -3.11 -20.04
C LEU A 170 -14.39 -4.42 -19.32
N ASP A 171 -13.63 -5.29 -19.99
CA ASP A 171 -12.96 -6.38 -19.29
C ASP A 171 -11.94 -5.82 -18.28
N GLY A 172 -11.45 -6.68 -17.37
CA GLY A 172 -10.60 -6.25 -16.29
C GLY A 172 -9.27 -5.66 -16.75
N LYS A 173 -8.64 -6.24 -17.78
CA LYS A 173 -7.38 -5.73 -18.33
C LYS A 173 -7.56 -4.33 -18.93
N SER A 174 -8.61 -4.14 -19.70
CA SER A 174 -8.96 -2.86 -20.30
C SER A 174 -9.31 -1.81 -19.23
N LEU A 175 -10.02 -2.21 -18.18
CA LEU A 175 -10.36 -1.32 -17.07
C LEU A 175 -9.11 -0.89 -16.28
N LEU A 176 -8.19 -1.81 -16.00
CA LEU A 176 -6.88 -1.48 -15.40
C LEU A 176 -6.10 -0.50 -16.27
N ALA A 177 -5.99 -0.80 -17.59
CA ALA A 177 -5.28 0.05 -18.54
C ALA A 177 -5.86 1.47 -18.61
N LYS A 178 -7.17 1.60 -18.49
CA LYS A 178 -7.86 2.89 -18.58
C LYS A 178 -7.75 3.71 -17.29
N LYS A 179 -7.85 3.07 -16.13
CA LYS A 179 -8.07 3.77 -14.85
C LYS A 179 -6.80 3.96 -14.02
N LEU A 180 -5.84 3.03 -14.13
CA LEU A 180 -4.60 3.14 -13.38
C LEU A 180 -3.60 4.10 -14.05
N ASP A 181 -2.96 4.93 -13.24
CA ASP A 181 -1.72 5.62 -13.60
C ASP A 181 -0.54 4.64 -13.56
N LYS A 182 -0.42 3.92 -12.45
CA LYS A 182 0.68 2.96 -12.21
C LYS A 182 0.34 1.97 -11.11
N VAL A 183 1.18 0.94 -11.01
CA VAL A 183 1.26 0.04 -9.86
C VAL A 183 2.60 0.28 -9.15
N VAL A 184 2.56 0.52 -7.83
CA VAL A 184 3.73 0.46 -6.96
C VAL A 184 3.64 -0.85 -6.20
N ILE A 185 4.66 -1.70 -6.36
CA ILE A 185 4.58 -3.08 -5.90
C ILE A 185 5.79 -3.47 -5.05
N MET A 186 5.52 -4.02 -3.86
CA MET A 186 6.52 -4.74 -3.09
C MET A 186 6.63 -6.18 -3.57
N ALA A 187 7.62 -6.44 -4.39
CA ALA A 187 7.88 -7.78 -4.91
C ALA A 187 9.26 -7.90 -5.54
N GLY A 188 9.73 -9.13 -5.60
CA GLY A 188 10.95 -9.49 -6.32
C GLY A 188 12.24 -9.30 -5.52
N ASN A 189 13.30 -9.91 -6.05
CA ASN A 189 14.65 -9.80 -5.52
C ASN A 189 15.62 -9.79 -6.70
N PHE A 190 15.91 -8.59 -7.21
CA PHE A 190 16.68 -8.44 -8.45
C PHE A 190 18.20 -8.49 -8.25
N HIS A 191 18.66 -8.39 -7.00
CA HIS A 191 20.08 -8.35 -6.65
C HIS A 191 20.65 -9.69 -6.17
N GLU A 192 19.79 -10.50 -5.51
CA GLU A 192 20.17 -11.81 -5.02
C GLU A 192 19.33 -12.86 -5.76
N LYS A 193 19.91 -13.94 -6.23
CA LYS A 193 19.16 -15.05 -6.89
C LYS A 193 18.44 -15.90 -5.85
N LYS A 194 17.53 -15.27 -5.09
CA LYS A 194 16.73 -15.88 -4.02
C LYS A 194 15.25 -15.61 -4.23
N LYS A 195 14.44 -16.50 -3.70
CA LYS A 195 12.98 -16.32 -3.67
C LYS A 195 12.62 -15.12 -2.82
N GLU A 196 11.72 -14.30 -3.33
CA GLU A 196 11.02 -13.28 -2.56
C GLU A 196 9.66 -13.87 -2.12
N TYR A 197 9.18 -13.49 -0.94
CA TYR A 197 8.06 -14.17 -0.28
C TYR A 197 6.76 -14.06 -1.08
N ASN A 198 6.35 -12.88 -1.51
CA ASN A 198 5.11 -12.65 -2.24
C ASN A 198 5.10 -13.39 -3.58
N VAL A 199 6.24 -13.39 -4.27
CA VAL A 199 6.44 -14.14 -5.53
C VAL A 199 6.39 -15.65 -5.29
N TYR A 200 7.07 -16.12 -4.25
CA TYR A 200 7.15 -17.56 -3.96
C TYR A 200 5.81 -18.14 -3.51
N LYS A 201 5.07 -17.40 -2.69
CA LYS A 201 3.81 -17.86 -2.12
C LYS A 201 2.67 -17.86 -3.13
N ASP A 202 2.70 -16.95 -4.08
CA ASP A 202 1.69 -16.81 -5.13
C ASP A 202 2.34 -16.83 -6.52
N HIS A 203 3.20 -17.82 -6.74
CA HIS A 203 4.05 -17.95 -7.93
C HIS A 203 3.28 -17.75 -9.23
N TYR A 204 2.17 -18.46 -9.38
CA TYR A 204 1.41 -18.46 -10.62
C TYR A 204 0.82 -17.07 -10.95
N ALA A 205 0.29 -16.37 -9.94
CA ALA A 205 -0.22 -15.02 -10.14
C ALA A 205 0.89 -14.01 -10.40
N ALA A 206 2.01 -14.14 -9.69
CA ALA A 206 3.16 -13.27 -9.91
C ALA A 206 3.67 -13.37 -11.36
N VAL A 207 3.85 -14.60 -11.88
CA VAL A 207 4.25 -14.84 -13.28
C VAL A 207 3.31 -14.13 -14.25
N ARG A 208 2.00 -14.33 -14.08
CA ARG A 208 1.00 -13.75 -14.99
C ARG A 208 0.89 -12.24 -14.85
N PHE A 209 0.75 -11.75 -13.61
CA PHE A 209 0.51 -10.32 -13.39
C PHE A 209 1.70 -9.46 -13.84
N TYR A 210 2.94 -9.90 -13.57
CA TYR A 210 4.11 -9.11 -13.98
C TYR A 210 4.29 -9.06 -15.50
N ALA A 211 3.89 -10.12 -16.20
CA ALA A 211 3.92 -10.15 -17.66
C ALA A 211 2.75 -9.37 -18.29
N GLU A 212 1.54 -9.47 -17.74
CA GLU A 212 0.31 -9.04 -18.38
C GLU A 212 -0.21 -7.66 -17.91
N CYS A 213 0.30 -7.11 -16.80
CA CYS A 213 -0.13 -5.81 -16.28
C CYS A 213 0.00 -4.72 -17.36
N PRO A 214 -1.10 -4.02 -17.69
CA PRO A 214 -1.12 -3.12 -18.85
C PRO A 214 -0.50 -1.74 -18.59
N VAL A 215 -0.20 -1.41 -17.33
CA VAL A 215 0.34 -0.09 -16.93
C VAL A 215 1.77 -0.20 -16.39
N SER A 216 2.39 0.93 -16.12
CA SER A 216 3.73 0.97 -15.51
C SER A 216 3.74 0.29 -14.14
N MET A 217 4.79 -0.50 -13.87
CA MET A 217 5.03 -1.10 -12.56
C MET A 217 6.37 -0.61 -11.99
N LEU A 218 6.32 -0.16 -10.74
CA LEU A 218 7.47 0.34 -9.99
C LEU A 218 7.68 -0.56 -8.77
N PHE A 219 8.79 -1.29 -8.75
CA PHE A 219 9.05 -2.31 -7.74
C PHE A 219 9.87 -1.75 -6.56
N THR A 220 9.39 -1.93 -5.34
CA THR A 220 10.20 -1.87 -4.12
C THR A 220 10.63 -3.29 -3.80
N ASP A 221 11.84 -3.65 -4.21
CA ASP A 221 12.29 -5.04 -4.13
C ASP A 221 12.75 -5.44 -2.72
N TYR A 222 13.03 -6.73 -2.55
CA TYR A 222 13.50 -7.30 -1.30
C TYR A 222 14.73 -6.58 -0.72
N ALA A 223 15.71 -6.21 -1.56
CA ALA A 223 16.95 -5.61 -1.10
C ALA A 223 16.75 -4.22 -0.51
N LEU A 224 15.86 -3.42 -1.10
CA LEU A 224 15.50 -2.09 -0.61
C LEU A 224 14.89 -2.18 0.80
N GLY A 225 13.84 -2.95 0.98
CA GLY A 225 13.16 -3.07 2.27
C GLY A 225 14.05 -3.68 3.35
N LYS A 226 14.79 -4.76 3.01
CA LYS A 226 15.73 -5.44 3.92
C LYS A 226 16.78 -4.48 4.49
N SER A 227 17.25 -3.53 3.70
CA SER A 227 18.28 -2.58 4.11
C SER A 227 17.74 -1.34 4.84
N THR A 228 16.40 -1.15 4.88
CA THR A 228 15.72 0.02 5.46
C THR A 228 14.97 -0.41 6.71
N LEU A 229 15.49 -0.08 7.90
CA LEU A 229 15.02 -0.65 9.15
C LEU A 229 14.16 0.33 9.97
N TYR A 230 12.96 -0.10 10.33
CA TYR A 230 12.07 0.58 11.27
C TYR A 230 12.55 0.39 12.71
N PRO A 231 12.85 1.46 13.46
CA PRO A 231 13.37 1.35 14.82
C PRO A 231 12.28 0.82 15.76
N TYR A 232 12.60 -0.18 16.58
CA TYR A 232 11.67 -0.74 17.58
C TYR A 232 11.20 0.29 18.61
N GLN A 233 12.02 1.32 18.91
CA GLN A 233 11.64 2.40 19.81
C GLN A 233 10.37 3.11 19.38
N THR A 234 10.15 3.24 18.05
CA THR A 234 8.94 3.83 17.50
C THR A 234 7.69 3.03 17.88
N VAL A 235 7.81 1.70 17.92
CA VAL A 235 6.71 0.81 18.34
C VAL A 235 6.31 1.06 19.79
N TYR A 236 7.26 1.28 20.69
CA TYR A 236 6.98 1.54 22.10
C TYR A 236 6.44 2.95 22.36
N GLU A 237 6.83 3.92 21.57
CA GLU A 237 6.61 5.33 21.91
C GLU A 237 5.51 5.97 21.08
N GLY A 238 5.34 5.57 19.83
CA GLY A 238 4.45 6.23 18.88
C GLY A 238 2.96 6.00 19.12
N PHE A 239 2.58 4.96 19.89
CA PHE A 239 1.18 4.49 19.96
C PHE A 239 0.57 4.57 21.36
N LYS A 240 1.17 5.31 22.27
CA LYS A 240 0.70 5.48 23.66
C LYS A 240 -0.66 6.18 23.79
N TYR A 241 -1.14 6.79 22.72
CA TYR A 241 -2.46 7.46 22.66
C TYR A 241 -3.65 6.48 22.63
N CYS A 242 -3.40 5.21 22.38
CA CYS A 242 -4.44 4.18 22.33
C CYS A 242 -3.98 2.94 23.11
N GLU A 243 -4.67 2.61 24.19
CA GLU A 243 -4.43 1.37 24.92
C GLU A 243 -4.74 0.16 24.02
N ASN A 244 -3.86 -0.85 24.05
CA ASN A 244 -3.97 -2.03 23.19
C ASN A 244 -4.01 -1.71 21.68
N HIS A 245 -3.26 -0.68 21.25
CA HIS A 245 -3.19 -0.35 19.83
C HIS A 245 -2.73 -1.56 19.01
N PRO A 246 -3.42 -1.89 17.88
CA PRO A 246 -3.12 -3.12 17.13
C PRO A 246 -1.67 -3.22 16.63
N LEU A 247 -1.03 -2.10 16.25
CA LEU A 247 0.34 -2.13 15.72
C LEU A 247 1.37 -2.64 16.75
N PRO A 248 1.54 -2.05 17.95
CA PRO A 248 2.47 -2.60 18.95
C PRO A 248 2.16 -4.06 19.32
N LEU A 249 0.90 -4.42 19.45
CA LEU A 249 0.51 -5.80 19.77
C LEU A 249 0.90 -6.77 18.65
N SER A 250 0.72 -6.36 17.39
CA SER A 250 1.15 -7.17 16.24
C SER A 250 2.65 -7.44 16.25
N PHE A 251 3.46 -6.44 16.59
CA PHE A 251 4.91 -6.63 16.73
C PHE A 251 5.24 -7.65 17.81
N HIS A 252 4.56 -7.59 18.96
CA HIS A 252 4.75 -8.55 20.06
C HIS A 252 4.32 -9.98 19.68
N TYR A 253 3.22 -10.13 18.93
CA TYR A 253 2.75 -11.45 18.48
C TYR A 253 3.59 -12.00 17.33
N TYR A 254 4.12 -11.13 16.48
CA TYR A 254 4.94 -11.54 15.35
C TYR A 254 6.28 -12.15 15.78
N ALA A 255 7.00 -11.51 16.71
CA ALA A 255 8.27 -11.99 17.23
C ALA A 255 8.60 -11.38 18.60
N GLN A 256 9.59 -11.98 19.28
CA GLN A 256 10.06 -11.48 20.57
C GLN A 256 10.70 -10.09 20.41
N MET A 257 10.07 -9.08 21.03
CA MET A 257 10.60 -7.73 21.11
C MET A 257 11.81 -7.63 22.11
N PRO A 258 12.77 -6.69 21.90
CA PRO A 258 12.83 -5.68 20.84
C PRO A 258 13.52 -6.17 19.56
N TYR A 259 13.03 -5.73 18.40
CA TYR A 259 13.69 -5.92 17.10
C TYR A 259 13.35 -4.78 16.15
N ASN A 260 14.30 -4.38 15.30
CA ASN A 260 14.03 -3.49 14.19
C ASN A 260 13.42 -4.29 13.02
N ARG A 261 12.42 -3.72 12.35
CA ARG A 261 11.77 -4.40 11.23
C ARG A 261 12.16 -3.80 9.88
N PRO A 262 12.55 -4.61 8.88
CA PRO A 262 12.65 -4.13 7.51
C PRO A 262 11.35 -3.47 7.03
N LEU A 263 11.48 -2.39 6.24
CA LEU A 263 10.38 -1.58 5.74
C LEU A 263 10.10 -1.94 4.26
N TRP A 264 9.65 -3.15 3.98
CA TRP A 264 9.30 -3.55 2.62
C TRP A 264 8.05 -2.82 2.13
N ASP A 265 6.92 -3.02 2.79
CA ASP A 265 5.62 -2.46 2.42
C ASP A 265 5.52 -0.96 2.64
N PRO A 266 6.04 -0.41 3.76
CA PRO A 266 6.04 1.03 3.99
C PRO A 266 6.76 1.82 2.90
N THR A 267 7.80 1.25 2.26
CA THR A 267 8.49 1.94 1.15
C THR A 267 7.60 2.05 -0.08
N ALA A 268 6.78 1.04 -0.39
CA ALA A 268 5.82 1.11 -1.48
C ALA A 268 4.76 2.21 -1.24
N VAL A 269 4.23 2.28 -0.02
CA VAL A 269 3.27 3.33 0.39
C VAL A 269 3.91 4.72 0.29
N LEU A 270 5.13 4.90 0.81
CA LEU A 270 5.85 6.18 0.75
C LEU A 270 6.02 6.66 -0.69
N PHE A 271 6.50 5.78 -1.58
CA PHE A 271 6.76 6.16 -2.97
C PHE A 271 5.48 6.37 -3.78
N ALA A 272 4.38 5.71 -3.40
CA ALA A 272 3.08 5.96 -4.00
C ALA A 272 2.51 7.34 -3.59
N ALA A 273 2.64 7.69 -2.32
CA ALA A 273 2.09 8.93 -1.76
C ALA A 273 2.93 10.17 -2.11
N GLU A 274 4.24 10.11 -1.95
CA GLU A 274 5.14 11.28 -2.07
C GLU A 274 6.02 11.26 -3.35
N GLY A 275 6.02 10.12 -4.07
CA GLY A 275 6.97 9.90 -5.15
C GLY A 275 8.37 9.52 -4.62
N HIS A 276 9.31 9.35 -5.54
CA HIS A 276 10.65 8.85 -5.20
C HIS A 276 11.72 9.94 -5.03
N LYS A 277 11.43 11.17 -5.43
CA LYS A 277 12.44 12.25 -5.39
C LYS A 277 12.87 12.54 -3.95
N GLY A 278 14.17 12.48 -3.70
CA GLY A 278 14.73 12.61 -2.36
C GLY A 278 14.86 11.30 -1.58
N TYR A 279 14.13 10.27 -1.98
CA TYR A 279 14.12 8.96 -1.31
C TYR A 279 14.77 7.84 -2.11
N ALA A 280 14.71 7.89 -3.44
CA ALA A 280 15.23 6.84 -4.29
C ALA A 280 15.56 7.35 -5.69
N SER A 281 16.29 6.55 -6.45
CA SER A 281 16.41 6.66 -7.91
C SER A 281 15.67 5.46 -8.56
N LEU A 282 15.36 5.61 -9.85
CA LEU A 282 14.76 4.53 -10.62
C LEU A 282 15.82 3.84 -11.46
N SER A 283 15.75 2.52 -11.55
CA SER A 283 16.53 1.73 -12.51
C SER A 283 16.24 2.16 -13.95
N LYS A 284 17.03 1.68 -14.91
CA LYS A 284 16.61 1.70 -16.31
C LYS A 284 15.30 0.94 -16.48
N LYS A 285 14.52 1.26 -17.53
CA LYS A 285 13.33 0.48 -17.89
C LYS A 285 13.74 -0.95 -18.27
N GLY A 286 12.88 -1.90 -17.97
CA GLY A 286 13.09 -3.31 -18.22
C GLY A 286 11.82 -4.13 -18.08
N TYR A 287 11.91 -5.42 -18.15
CA TYR A 287 10.85 -6.36 -17.84
C TYR A 287 11.28 -7.31 -16.72
N VAL A 288 10.30 -7.78 -15.97
CA VAL A 288 10.48 -8.72 -14.87
C VAL A 288 10.02 -10.10 -15.31
N THR A 289 10.85 -11.10 -15.09
CA THR A 289 10.50 -12.51 -15.27
C THR A 289 10.57 -13.25 -13.96
N VAL A 290 9.77 -14.32 -13.84
CA VAL A 290 9.77 -15.24 -12.70
C VAL A 290 10.00 -16.63 -13.24
N ASP A 291 11.07 -17.29 -12.81
CA ASP A 291 11.39 -18.64 -13.25
C ASP A 291 10.56 -19.70 -12.50
N GLN A 292 10.66 -20.96 -12.91
CA GLN A 292 9.95 -22.10 -12.29
C GLN A 292 10.27 -22.31 -10.81
N LYS A 293 11.37 -21.73 -10.31
CA LYS A 293 11.77 -21.78 -8.90
C LYS A 293 11.30 -20.54 -8.11
N SER A 294 10.49 -19.67 -8.72
CA SER A 294 10.08 -18.37 -8.15
C SER A 294 11.23 -17.38 -7.93
N ILE A 295 12.29 -17.49 -8.71
CA ILE A 295 13.35 -16.50 -8.74
C ILE A 295 12.96 -15.42 -9.74
N THR A 296 13.05 -14.17 -9.31
CA THR A 296 12.81 -13.02 -10.18
C THR A 296 14.10 -12.56 -10.84
N ASP A 297 13.97 -12.12 -12.08
CA ASP A 297 15.04 -11.49 -12.84
C ASP A 297 14.55 -10.21 -13.50
N PHE A 298 15.44 -9.24 -13.61
CA PHE A 298 15.18 -7.97 -14.26
C PHE A 298 16.09 -7.80 -15.47
N THR A 299 15.50 -7.68 -16.65
CA THR A 299 16.24 -7.49 -17.90
C THR A 299 15.95 -6.09 -18.46
N VAL A 300 17.00 -5.32 -18.70
CA VAL A 300 16.89 -3.96 -19.25
C VAL A 300 16.32 -4.00 -20.67
N ASP A 301 15.24 -3.26 -20.87
CA ASP A 301 14.60 -3.03 -22.17
C ASP A 301 13.91 -1.66 -22.18
N LYS A 302 14.36 -0.77 -23.07
CA LYS A 302 13.83 0.59 -23.19
C LYS A 302 12.36 0.68 -23.63
N HIS A 303 11.83 -0.38 -24.23
CA HIS A 303 10.43 -0.47 -24.70
C HIS A 303 9.47 -0.99 -23.61
N SER A 304 9.99 -1.46 -22.49
CA SER A 304 9.20 -1.88 -21.33
C SER A 304 8.86 -0.69 -20.44
N ASN A 305 7.96 -0.95 -19.49
CA ASN A 305 7.49 0.03 -18.50
C ASN A 305 7.60 -0.47 -17.06
N ARG A 306 8.52 -1.42 -16.78
CA ARG A 306 8.87 -1.85 -15.42
C ARG A 306 10.17 -1.18 -15.02
N GLN A 307 10.24 -0.75 -13.75
CA GLN A 307 11.44 -0.22 -13.11
C GLN A 307 11.43 -0.65 -11.65
N TYR A 308 12.58 -0.66 -11.01
CA TYR A 308 12.69 -0.83 -9.57
C TYR A 308 13.40 0.38 -8.95
N TYR A 309 13.20 0.54 -7.64
CA TYR A 309 13.80 1.63 -6.89
C TYR A 309 15.18 1.22 -6.35
N GLU A 310 16.13 2.12 -6.43
CA GLU A 310 17.48 2.00 -5.89
C GLU A 310 17.71 3.07 -4.84
N VAL A 311 18.35 2.71 -3.73
CA VAL A 311 18.58 3.61 -2.61
C VAL A 311 20.04 3.59 -2.16
N ASN A 312 20.59 4.76 -1.87
CA ASN A 312 21.85 4.91 -1.15
C ASN A 312 21.59 5.12 0.36
N ASP A 313 22.66 5.22 1.16
CA ASP A 313 22.57 5.36 2.62
C ASP A 313 21.82 6.62 3.05
N ALA A 314 22.05 7.75 2.39
CA ALA A 314 21.36 9.01 2.70
C ALA A 314 19.85 8.92 2.40
N GLN A 315 19.50 8.26 1.31
CA GLN A 315 18.11 8.02 0.92
C GLN A 315 17.41 7.05 1.88
N ARG A 316 18.08 5.96 2.29
CA ARG A 316 17.56 5.05 3.35
C ARG A 316 17.29 5.81 4.65
N ALA A 317 18.23 6.64 5.09
CA ALA A 317 18.03 7.47 6.28
C ALA A 317 16.86 8.45 6.13
N ALA A 318 16.64 9.01 4.94
CA ALA A 318 15.50 9.88 4.66
C ALA A 318 14.16 9.11 4.71
N ILE A 319 14.11 7.90 4.14
CA ILE A 319 12.94 7.01 4.21
C ILE A 319 12.61 6.69 5.66
N VAL A 320 13.57 6.19 6.44
CA VAL A 320 13.36 5.83 7.84
C VAL A 320 12.86 7.04 8.64
N ARG A 321 13.49 8.20 8.48
CA ARG A 321 13.07 9.42 9.15
C ARG A 321 11.62 9.79 8.82
N ARG A 322 11.21 9.72 7.55
CA ARG A 322 9.84 10.05 7.16
C ARG A 322 8.82 9.06 7.70
N VAL A 323 9.12 7.76 7.64
CA VAL A 323 8.26 6.73 8.21
C VAL A 323 8.10 6.90 9.72
N VAL A 324 9.20 7.14 10.44
CA VAL A 324 9.16 7.42 11.89
C VAL A 324 8.35 8.69 12.18
N GLU A 325 8.57 9.77 11.43
CA GLU A 325 7.81 11.01 11.59
C GLU A 325 6.31 10.78 11.44
N LEU A 326 5.88 10.04 10.44
CA LEU A 326 4.47 9.73 10.22
C LEU A 326 3.91 8.87 11.37
N THR A 327 4.55 7.78 11.70
CA THR A 327 4.03 6.81 12.66
C THR A 327 4.08 7.29 14.11
N MET A 328 4.96 8.24 14.44
CA MET A 328 4.99 8.89 15.76
C MET A 328 3.85 9.88 16.01
N ARG A 329 3.10 10.24 14.99
CA ARG A 329 1.94 11.13 15.15
C ARG A 329 0.72 10.32 15.60
N GLY A 330 -0.06 10.86 16.54
CA GLY A 330 -1.41 10.34 16.80
C GLY A 330 -2.32 10.62 15.59
N PRO A 331 -3.40 9.82 15.40
CA PRO A 331 -4.40 10.07 14.36
C PRO A 331 -5.15 11.38 14.64
N LYS A 332 -5.59 12.05 13.57
CA LYS A 332 -6.32 13.33 13.67
C LYS A 332 -7.67 13.17 14.36
N ASN A 333 -8.35 12.06 14.13
CA ASN A 333 -9.66 11.74 14.69
C ASN A 333 -9.65 10.36 15.37
N PRO A 334 -8.98 10.21 16.53
CA PRO A 334 -8.89 8.91 17.17
C PRO A 334 -10.26 8.44 17.64
N TYR A 335 -10.50 7.13 17.54
CA TYR A 335 -11.67 6.50 18.13
C TYR A 335 -11.62 6.64 19.66
N ASN A 336 -12.52 7.46 20.19
CA ASN A 336 -12.73 7.58 21.65
C ASN A 336 -13.73 6.52 22.08
N LYS A 337 -13.29 5.46 22.78
CA LYS A 337 -14.21 4.67 23.61
C LYS A 337 -14.81 5.63 24.67
N LYS A 338 -16.06 6.07 24.48
CA LYS A 338 -16.87 6.58 25.56
C LYS A 338 -17.40 5.43 26.39
#